data_c94e64c7242e553d549e2553a10a4641
#
_entry.id   c94e64c7242e553d549e2553a10a4641
#
_cell.length_a   1.000
_cell.length_b   1.000
_cell.length_c   1.000
_cell.angle_alpha   90.00
_cell.angle_beta   90.00
_cell.angle_gamma   90.00
#
_symmetry.space_group_name_H-M   'P 1'
#
loop_
_entity.id
_entity.type
_entity.pdbx_description
1 polymer ?
#
loop_
_entity_poly.entity_id
_entity_poly.type
_entity_poly.pdbx_seq_one_letter_code
_entity_poly.pdbx_strand_id
1 'polypeptide(L)'
;MRSGVVIFPGSNCDRDMIVALRQVTGKTPIKIWHKENDFPNLDLIVVPGGFTFGDYLRCGALAARSPVISSIKNHISRGGTVLGVCNGFQILIEAKILPGPLIRNKKLLFTCRETTLEVQNCMKNPFLSGF
;
A
#
# COMPACT_ATOMS: atom_id res chain seq x y z
N MET A 1 15.79 4.97 -9.33
CA MET A 1 14.86 4.76 -8.21
C MET A 1 14.99 3.32 -7.71
N ARG A 2 15.18 3.14 -6.40
CA ARG A 2 15.17 1.82 -5.73
C ARG A 2 13.80 1.62 -5.10
N SER A 3 13.12 0.53 -5.44
CA SER A 3 11.78 0.26 -4.94
C SER A 3 11.69 -1.09 -4.24
N GLY A 4 10.71 -1.22 -3.35
CA GLY A 4 10.35 -2.45 -2.67
C GLY A 4 8.87 -2.73 -2.76
N VAL A 5 8.50 -4.00 -2.82
CA VAL A 5 7.11 -4.45 -2.79
C VAL A 5 6.91 -5.32 -1.56
N VAL A 6 5.95 -4.94 -0.72
CA VAL A 6 5.62 -5.68 0.49
C VAL A 6 4.78 -6.90 0.13
N ILE A 7 5.14 -8.05 0.70
CA ILE A 7 4.44 -9.32 0.46
C ILE A 7 3.81 -9.78 1.77
N PHE A 8 2.50 -9.97 1.73
CA PHE A 8 1.72 -10.54 2.83
C PHE A 8 1.14 -11.91 2.42
N PRO A 9 0.83 -12.78 3.37
CA PRO A 9 0.00 -13.95 3.09
C PRO A 9 -1.33 -13.53 2.45
N GLY A 10 -1.68 -14.13 1.30
CA GLY A 10 -2.89 -13.79 0.54
C GLY A 10 -2.79 -12.52 -0.32
N SER A 11 -1.61 -11.91 -0.42
CA SER A 11 -1.36 -10.85 -1.40
C SER A 11 -1.29 -11.46 -2.80
N ASN A 12 -2.20 -11.08 -3.69
CA ASN A 12 -2.31 -11.68 -5.03
C ASN A 12 -1.64 -10.83 -6.11
N CYS A 13 -1.52 -9.50 -5.89
CA CYS A 13 -1.05 -8.56 -6.89
C CYS A 13 0.41 -8.11 -6.67
N ASP A 14 1.15 -8.80 -5.80
CA ASP A 14 2.57 -8.51 -5.57
C ASP A 14 3.41 -8.74 -6.83
N ARG A 15 3.15 -9.83 -7.56
CA ARG A 15 3.82 -10.15 -8.83
C ARG A 15 3.55 -9.09 -9.89
N ASP A 16 2.30 -8.67 -10.04
CA ASP A 16 1.91 -7.66 -11.03
C ASP A 16 2.61 -6.33 -10.74
N MET A 17 2.67 -5.95 -9.46
CA MET A 17 3.36 -4.74 -9.03
C MET A 17 4.87 -4.82 -9.27
N ILE A 18 5.50 -5.98 -9.03
CA ILE A 18 6.91 -6.20 -9.32
C ILE A 18 7.19 -6.04 -10.82
N VAL A 19 6.33 -6.62 -11.67
CA VAL A 19 6.46 -6.50 -13.14
C VAL A 19 6.30 -5.06 -13.58
N ALA A 20 5.27 -4.35 -13.11
CA ALA A 20 5.01 -2.97 -13.46
C ALA A 20 6.18 -2.04 -13.06
N LEU A 21 6.67 -2.18 -11.83
CA LEU A 21 7.81 -1.39 -11.35
C LEU A 21 9.09 -1.67 -12.16
N ARG A 22 9.33 -2.93 -12.49
CA ARG A 22 10.48 -3.32 -13.34
C ARG A 22 10.38 -2.70 -14.73
N GLN A 23 9.20 -2.72 -15.35
CA GLN A 23 8.97 -2.13 -16.67
C GLN A 23 9.20 -0.62 -16.67
N VAL A 24 8.68 0.08 -15.67
CA VAL A 24 8.77 1.55 -15.61
C VAL A 24 10.16 2.02 -15.18
N THR A 25 10.81 1.32 -14.24
CA THR A 25 12.07 1.81 -13.64
C THR A 25 13.33 1.18 -14.25
N GLY A 26 13.18 0.11 -15.05
CA GLY A 26 14.27 -0.72 -15.53
C GLY A 26 14.99 -1.54 -14.44
N LYS A 27 14.51 -1.50 -13.19
CA LYS A 27 15.11 -2.19 -12.05
C LYS A 27 14.10 -3.10 -11.37
N THR A 28 14.54 -4.30 -11.00
CA THR A 28 13.69 -5.22 -10.24
C THR A 28 13.56 -4.71 -8.79
N PRO A 29 12.34 -4.49 -8.28
CA PRO A 29 12.13 -4.10 -6.89
C PRO A 29 12.53 -5.23 -5.95
N ILE A 30 12.93 -4.89 -4.73
CA ILE A 30 13.12 -5.91 -3.69
C ILE A 30 11.77 -6.40 -3.18
N LYS A 31 11.71 -7.66 -2.78
CA LYS A 31 10.57 -8.26 -2.12
C LYS A 31 10.77 -8.11 -0.61
N ILE A 32 9.81 -7.52 0.07
CA ILE A 32 9.84 -7.31 1.52
C ILE A 32 8.76 -8.19 2.15
N TRP A 33 9.16 -9.23 2.85
CA TRP A 33 8.20 -10.08 3.55
C TRP A 33 7.61 -9.36 4.76
N HIS A 34 6.33 -9.52 5.01
CA HIS A 34 5.60 -8.78 6.06
C HIS A 34 6.16 -8.95 7.48
N LYS A 35 6.96 -9.99 7.72
CA LYS A 35 7.63 -10.22 9.01
C LYS A 35 8.98 -9.51 9.12
N GLU A 36 9.53 -9.04 8.01
CA GLU A 36 10.77 -8.29 8.02
C GLU A 36 10.51 -6.90 8.60
N ASN A 37 11.40 -6.49 9.49
CA ASN A 37 11.37 -5.17 10.11
C ASN A 37 12.62 -4.33 9.75
N ASP A 38 13.47 -4.85 8.88
CA ASP A 38 14.63 -4.16 8.35
C ASP A 38 14.78 -4.44 6.85
N PHE A 39 15.04 -3.39 6.09
CA PHE A 39 15.32 -3.45 4.66
C PHE A 39 16.20 -2.25 4.26
N PRO A 40 16.96 -2.34 3.14
CA PRO A 40 17.82 -1.25 2.71
C PRO A 40 17.04 0.03 2.41
N ASN A 41 17.75 1.17 2.39
CA ASN A 41 17.13 2.45 2.01
C ASN A 41 16.54 2.37 0.61
N LEU A 42 15.25 2.70 0.50
CA LEU A 42 14.45 2.71 -0.71
C LEU A 42 13.93 4.11 -0.98
N ASP A 43 13.62 4.39 -2.23
CA ASP A 43 12.94 5.61 -2.65
C ASP A 43 11.42 5.43 -2.58
N LEU A 44 10.95 4.21 -2.91
CA LEU A 44 9.54 3.87 -2.97
C LEU A 44 9.27 2.50 -2.35
N ILE A 45 8.28 2.44 -1.46
CA ILE A 45 7.68 1.18 -0.99
C ILE A 45 6.28 1.07 -1.54
N VAL A 46 5.94 -0.07 -2.13
CA VAL A 46 4.58 -0.35 -2.60
C VAL A 46 3.95 -1.44 -1.75
N VAL A 47 2.74 -1.15 -1.28
CA VAL A 47 1.86 -2.12 -0.63
C VAL A 47 0.81 -2.52 -1.66
N PRO A 48 0.89 -3.74 -2.22
CA PRO A 48 0.07 -4.16 -3.35
C PRO A 48 -1.35 -4.54 -2.95
N GLY A 49 -2.18 -4.80 -3.95
CA GLY A 49 -3.52 -5.34 -3.79
C GLY A 49 -3.54 -6.84 -3.49
N GLY A 50 -4.73 -7.33 -3.22
CA GLY A 50 -5.01 -8.72 -2.92
C GLY A 50 -6.01 -8.87 -1.78
N PHE A 51 -5.94 -10.00 -1.08
CA PHE A 51 -6.79 -10.35 0.07
C PHE A 51 -5.91 -10.78 1.24
N THR A 52 -5.13 -9.85 1.77
CA THR A 52 -4.13 -10.13 2.81
C THR A 52 -4.77 -10.79 4.03
N PHE A 53 -4.22 -11.92 4.45
CA PHE A 53 -4.76 -12.78 5.51
C PHE A 53 -6.24 -13.17 5.29
N GLY A 54 -6.71 -13.25 4.03
CA GLY A 54 -8.08 -13.60 3.69
C GLY A 54 -9.11 -12.55 4.09
N ASP A 55 -8.70 -11.30 4.33
CA ASP A 55 -9.55 -10.19 4.81
C ASP A 55 -10.37 -10.50 6.08
N TYR A 56 -9.91 -11.45 6.90
CA TYR A 56 -10.52 -11.76 8.18
C TYR A 56 -10.55 -10.52 9.09
N LEU A 57 -11.62 -10.37 9.87
CA LEU A 57 -12.01 -9.19 10.66
C LEU A 57 -12.46 -8.04 9.78
N ARG A 58 -11.56 -7.35 9.11
CA ARG A 58 -11.71 -6.28 8.13
C ARG A 58 -10.53 -6.31 7.17
N CYS A 59 -10.77 -5.82 5.95
CA CYS A 59 -9.73 -5.72 4.94
C CYS A 59 -8.51 -4.95 5.47
N GLY A 60 -7.35 -5.58 5.44
CA GLY A 60 -6.09 -4.99 5.88
C GLY A 60 -5.83 -4.98 7.40
N ALA A 61 -6.81 -5.32 8.26
CA ALA A 61 -6.68 -5.20 9.71
C ALA A 61 -5.58 -6.08 10.32
N LEU A 62 -5.44 -7.31 9.83
CA LEU A 62 -4.36 -8.21 10.29
C LEU A 62 -3.01 -7.78 9.73
N ALA A 63 -2.96 -7.39 8.45
CA ALA A 63 -1.75 -6.91 7.81
C ALA A 63 -1.19 -5.66 8.49
N ALA A 64 -2.07 -4.76 8.94
CA ALA A 64 -1.69 -3.54 9.65
C ALA A 64 -0.96 -3.78 10.99
N ARG A 65 -0.98 -5.02 11.50
CA ARG A 65 -0.25 -5.45 12.71
C ARG A 65 1.07 -6.14 12.41
N SER A 66 1.42 -6.32 11.15
CA SER A 66 2.66 -6.99 10.77
C SER A 66 3.89 -6.13 11.10
N PRO A 67 5.03 -6.76 11.43
CA PRO A 67 6.28 -6.05 11.77
C PRO A 67 6.71 -5.01 10.73
N VAL A 68 6.55 -5.29 9.45
CA VAL A 68 6.90 -4.39 8.34
C VAL A 68 6.24 -3.01 8.44
N ILE A 69 5.09 -2.89 9.10
CA ILE A 69 4.37 -1.62 9.24
C ILE A 69 5.18 -0.58 10.03
N SER A 70 5.91 -1.00 11.06
CA SER A 70 6.79 -0.08 11.80
C SER A 70 7.91 0.45 10.91
N SER A 71 8.48 -0.40 10.06
CA SER A 71 9.53 -0.02 9.11
C SER A 71 9.02 0.88 7.99
N ILE A 72 7.78 0.66 7.53
CA ILE A 72 7.09 1.57 6.60
C ILE A 72 6.90 2.96 7.25
N LYS A 73 6.45 3.02 8.51
CA LYS A 73 6.32 4.29 9.24
C LYS A 73 7.66 5.01 9.38
N ASN A 74 8.72 4.29 9.70
CA ASN A 74 10.08 4.83 9.76
C ASN A 74 10.58 5.31 8.39
N HIS A 75 10.24 4.62 7.31
CA HIS A 75 10.54 5.06 5.95
C HIS A 75 9.86 6.39 5.63
N ILE A 76 8.58 6.52 5.94
CA ILE A 76 7.81 7.77 5.76
C ILE A 76 8.40 8.91 6.59
N SER A 77 8.73 8.68 7.86
CA SER A 77 9.28 9.71 8.74
C SER A 77 10.62 10.27 8.26
N ARG A 78 11.35 9.52 7.44
CA ARG A 78 12.59 9.93 6.76
C ARG A 78 12.36 10.55 5.38
N GLY A 79 11.10 10.84 5.01
CA GLY A 79 10.73 11.43 3.72
C GLY A 79 10.59 10.41 2.57
N GLY A 80 10.61 9.11 2.87
CA GLY A 80 10.39 8.07 1.87
C GLY A 80 8.95 8.01 1.37
N THR A 81 8.77 7.57 0.13
CA THR A 81 7.46 7.52 -0.52
C THR A 81 6.82 6.14 -0.38
N VAL A 82 5.50 6.11 -0.13
CA VAL A 82 4.72 4.87 -0.03
C VAL A 82 3.50 4.96 -0.95
N LEU A 83 3.26 3.89 -1.70
CA LEU A 83 2.08 3.71 -2.54
C LEU A 83 1.29 2.50 -2.07
N GLY A 84 0.03 2.69 -1.69
CA GLY A 84 -0.92 1.62 -1.38
C GLY A 84 -1.97 1.47 -2.47
N VAL A 85 -2.12 0.27 -3.03
CA VAL A 85 -3.07 -0.01 -4.10
C VAL A 85 -4.12 -1.00 -3.60
N CYS A 86 -5.40 -0.71 -3.79
CA CYS A 86 -6.53 -1.57 -3.43
C CYS A 86 -6.44 -2.03 -1.96
N ASN A 87 -6.22 -3.32 -1.70
CA ASN A 87 -6.02 -3.85 -0.34
C ASN A 87 -4.82 -3.19 0.37
N GLY A 88 -3.77 -2.81 -0.36
CA GLY A 88 -2.66 -2.03 0.18
C GLY A 88 -3.08 -0.67 0.72
N PHE A 89 -3.99 0.04 0.04
CA PHE A 89 -4.60 1.27 0.56
C PHE A 89 -5.37 1.00 1.86
N GLN A 90 -6.14 -0.09 1.92
CA GLN A 90 -6.87 -0.48 3.13
C GLN A 90 -5.92 -0.77 4.30
N ILE A 91 -4.79 -1.42 4.04
CA ILE A 91 -3.75 -1.66 5.05
C ILE A 91 -3.19 -0.34 5.58
N LEU A 92 -2.91 0.63 4.71
CA LEU A 92 -2.37 1.93 5.12
C LEU A 92 -3.36 2.72 5.98
N ILE A 93 -4.66 2.64 5.71
CA ILE A 93 -5.72 3.21 6.55
C ILE A 93 -5.76 2.51 7.93
N GLU A 94 -5.83 1.17 7.94
CA GLU A 94 -5.88 0.39 9.19
C GLU A 94 -4.61 0.60 10.06
N ALA A 95 -3.46 0.80 9.42
CA ALA A 95 -2.19 1.12 10.10
C ALA A 95 -2.10 2.58 10.57
N LYS A 96 -3.13 3.41 10.30
CA LYS A 96 -3.15 4.85 10.59
C LYS A 96 -1.99 5.63 9.93
N ILE A 97 -1.58 5.18 8.76
CA ILE A 97 -0.62 5.89 7.90
C ILE A 97 -1.37 6.89 7.01
N LEU A 98 -2.55 6.52 6.52
CA LEU A 98 -3.47 7.42 5.85
C LEU A 98 -4.62 7.79 6.80
N PRO A 99 -5.18 9.00 6.67
CA PRO A 99 -6.29 9.44 7.49
C PRO A 99 -7.61 8.77 7.09
N GLY A 100 -8.56 8.76 8.01
CA GLY A 100 -9.92 8.27 7.81
C GLY A 100 -10.10 6.79 8.18
N PRO A 101 -11.33 6.36 8.44
CA PRO A 101 -11.70 4.97 8.67
C PRO A 101 -12.26 4.31 7.40
N LEU A 102 -12.12 2.99 7.32
CA LEU A 102 -12.89 2.17 6.40
C LEU A 102 -14.13 1.65 7.11
N ILE A 103 -15.29 1.85 6.52
CA ILE A 103 -16.57 1.39 7.03
C ILE A 103 -17.30 0.54 5.99
N ARG A 104 -18.18 -0.34 6.44
CA ARG A 104 -19.01 -1.13 5.54
C ARG A 104 -20.01 -0.25 4.79
N ASN A 105 -20.29 -0.63 3.55
CA ASN A 105 -21.33 0.04 2.76
C ASN A 105 -22.68 0.04 3.51
N LYS A 106 -23.44 1.12 3.38
CA LYS A 106 -24.73 1.34 4.08
C LYS A 106 -25.70 0.15 3.94
N LYS A 107 -25.74 -0.51 2.77
CA LYS A 107 -26.61 -1.65 2.49
C LYS A 107 -25.90 -3.01 2.71
N LEU A 108 -24.67 -3.04 3.18
CA LEU A 108 -23.83 -4.24 3.32
C LEU A 108 -23.63 -5.02 2.01
N LEU A 109 -23.87 -4.37 0.88
CA LEU A 109 -23.72 -4.94 -0.47
C LEU A 109 -22.58 -4.24 -1.19
N PHE A 110 -21.91 -5.00 -2.06
CA PHE A 110 -20.91 -4.45 -2.96
C PHE A 110 -21.55 -3.40 -3.87
N THR A 111 -20.93 -2.24 -4.01
CA THR A 111 -21.40 -1.16 -4.87
C THR A 111 -20.41 -0.99 -6.03
N CYS A 112 -20.85 -1.31 -7.24
CA CYS A 112 -20.11 -1.09 -8.47
C CYS A 112 -20.78 0.02 -9.27
N ARG A 113 -20.15 1.20 -9.31
CA ARG A 113 -20.63 2.35 -10.08
C ARG A 113 -19.48 3.29 -10.39
N GLU A 114 -19.64 4.07 -11.43
CA GLU A 114 -18.76 5.20 -11.71
C GLU A 114 -18.91 6.27 -10.62
N THR A 115 -17.80 6.89 -10.26
CA THR A 115 -17.76 7.99 -9.30
C THR A 115 -16.62 8.95 -9.65
N THR A 116 -16.79 10.21 -9.31
CA THR A 116 -15.75 11.22 -9.45
C THR A 116 -14.92 11.28 -8.18
N LEU A 117 -13.61 11.34 -8.33
CA LEU A 117 -12.67 11.52 -7.23
C LEU A 117 -12.12 12.95 -7.28
N GLU A 118 -12.03 13.59 -6.14
CA GLU A 118 -11.34 14.87 -5.96
C GLU A 118 -9.97 14.61 -5.36
N VAL A 119 -8.93 15.13 -6.01
CA VAL A 119 -7.56 15.01 -5.54
C VAL A 119 -7.31 16.00 -4.42
N GLN A 120 -6.93 15.50 -3.24
CA GLN A 120 -6.61 16.32 -2.07
C GLN A 120 -5.09 16.45 -1.89
N ASN A 121 -4.63 17.65 -1.51
CA ASN A 121 -3.22 17.94 -1.19
C ASN A 121 -2.22 17.58 -2.31
N CYS A 122 -2.62 17.72 -3.58
CA CYS A 122 -1.80 17.35 -4.73
C CYS A 122 -0.40 18.02 -4.74
N MET A 123 -0.29 19.26 -4.32
CA MET A 123 0.98 20.01 -4.29
C MET A 123 2.06 19.41 -3.39
N LYS A 124 1.68 18.62 -2.39
CA LYS A 124 2.60 17.98 -1.46
C LYS A 124 2.80 16.49 -1.73
N ASN A 125 2.11 15.95 -2.72
CA ASN A 125 2.14 14.53 -3.02
C ASN A 125 2.96 14.27 -4.29
N PRO A 126 4.07 13.54 -4.22
CA PRO A 126 4.95 13.33 -5.38
C PRO A 126 4.27 12.60 -6.55
N PHE A 127 3.20 11.84 -6.30
CA PHE A 127 2.43 11.18 -7.36
C PHE A 127 1.40 12.08 -8.03
N LEU A 128 1.02 13.18 -7.39
CA LEU A 128 -0.11 14.01 -7.80
C LEU A 128 0.29 15.45 -8.17
N SER A 129 1.56 15.80 -8.03
CA SER A 129 2.06 17.15 -8.26
C SER A 129 1.96 17.64 -9.72
N GLY A 130 1.64 16.75 -10.64
CA GLY A 130 1.41 17.07 -12.07
C GLY A 130 -0.06 17.22 -12.47
N PHE A 131 -1.00 17.18 -11.51
CA PHE A 131 -2.46 17.26 -11.76
C PHE A 131 -3.06 18.50 -11.13
#